data_d0aa0a05a808d55eec5908de2747d880
#
_entry.id   d0aa0a05a808d55eec5908de2747d880
#
_cell.length_a   1.000
_cell.length_b   1.000
_cell.length_c   1.000
_cell.angle_alpha   90.00
_cell.angle_beta   90.00
_cell.angle_gamma   90.00
#
_symmetry.space_group_name_H-M   'P 1'
#
loop_
_entity.id
_entity.type
_entity.pdbx_description
1 polymer ?
#
loop_
_entity_poly.entity_id
_entity_poly.type
_entity_poly.pdbx_seq_one_letter_code
_entity_poly.pdbx_strand_id
1 'polypeptide(L)'
;VDSWRKQMDRFVSTGKLLEDDSSLYKVFNRNFTNLFLKGDLTKSMFIDNPRDHSFTHANEKLNAISVVQIHDAQKGLAAEKDQISALVKEKIEYLSIAKTPLAFEFSGKLGEPLKVSIEIGAELSSDDADTAKAQRSKHSKVVVFESSTVLRGADKSRVDQAALTKRFKGFNNAQYTIEHMGFAHFDDDLSIPFSELAAMRNKVAFVLNGDREVIAQVKVPAPAKHAKQSDQTSLSILIAHEKDLHLCDVTDADIYFKLPESFKKGGTKHIDLLLANPRLIPWFPAVLIGKDYDEAVKILDQVKPKRIVSNNTGVALAAVERGIDWIAGPFLNTTNSYALLTLQEELNCKGAFISNEINKQQIRNIARPENFKLLYSIYHPILMMVSRQCFFQQTVGCKKPSIEAGCMLSCEKATTITNVKGISFAVDKQKGGYPSIYNDEQFLNLDIVEDYRHLFDEFFVDLTNIGSGSKAELDKVALIQHFEAVLAGDKVAPALLNEMVTVSTHAQYEQGL
;
A
#
# COMPACT_ATOMS: atom_id res chain seq x y z
N VAL A 1 5.92 26.88 3.71
CA VAL A 1 5.91 26.79 5.18
C VAL A 1 6.11 28.19 5.79
N ASP A 2 7.13 28.93 5.38
CA ASP A 2 7.47 30.25 5.92
C ASP A 2 6.34 31.28 5.79
N SER A 3 5.73 31.38 4.61
CA SER A 3 4.58 32.27 4.36
C SER A 3 3.38 31.90 5.24
N TRP A 4 3.13 30.64 5.46
CA TRP A 4 2.07 30.16 6.34
C TRP A 4 2.34 30.47 7.81
N ARG A 5 3.57 30.26 8.25
CA ARG A 5 3.94 30.61 9.63
C ARG A 5 3.74 32.10 9.90
N LYS A 6 4.15 32.96 8.96
CA LYS A 6 3.90 34.41 9.04
C LYS A 6 2.41 34.77 9.07
N GLN A 7 1.58 34.06 8.29
CA GLN A 7 0.12 34.23 8.34
C GLN A 7 -0.45 33.83 9.70
N MET A 8 -0.02 32.69 10.24
CA MET A 8 -0.48 32.20 11.54
C MET A 8 -0.05 33.11 12.67
N ASP A 9 1.23 33.55 12.69
CA ASP A 9 1.79 34.46 13.72
C ASP A 9 1.04 35.79 13.71
N ARG A 10 0.75 36.31 12.50
CA ARG A 10 -0.02 37.57 12.37
C ARG A 10 -1.47 37.35 12.84
N PHE A 11 -2.13 36.25 12.47
CA PHE A 11 -3.49 35.98 12.90
C PHE A 11 -3.57 35.87 14.43
N VAL A 12 -2.63 35.14 15.04
CA VAL A 12 -2.55 35.02 16.52
C VAL A 12 -2.35 36.37 17.18
N SER A 13 -1.51 37.25 16.61
CA SER A 13 -1.17 38.56 17.21
C SER A 13 -2.20 39.65 16.93
N THR A 14 -2.90 39.60 15.80
CA THR A 14 -3.75 40.72 15.35
C THR A 14 -5.20 40.33 15.03
N GLY A 15 -5.51 39.05 15.00
CA GLY A 15 -6.81 38.52 14.54
C GLY A 15 -7.06 38.67 13.05
N LYS A 16 -6.06 39.12 12.27
CA LYS A 16 -6.19 39.40 10.82
C LYS A 16 -5.18 38.60 10.01
N LEU A 17 -5.65 38.01 8.89
CA LEU A 17 -4.77 37.41 7.89
C LEU A 17 -4.08 38.47 7.03
N LEU A 18 -2.99 38.10 6.35
CA LEU A 18 -2.42 38.91 5.29
C LEU A 18 -3.39 38.89 4.10
N GLU A 19 -3.46 40.02 3.38
CA GLU A 19 -4.35 40.17 2.23
C GLU A 19 -3.94 39.31 1.04
N ASP A 20 -2.64 39.00 0.91
CA ASP A 20 -2.12 38.16 -0.19
C ASP A 20 -1.87 36.71 0.25
N ASP A 21 -2.71 35.82 -0.22
CA ASP A 21 -2.59 34.37 -0.08
C ASP A 21 -2.12 33.68 -1.38
N SER A 22 -1.78 34.47 -2.42
CA SER A 22 -1.43 33.98 -3.76
C SER A 22 -0.26 33.01 -3.76
N SER A 23 0.64 33.06 -2.77
CA SER A 23 1.75 32.13 -2.61
C SER A 23 1.32 30.66 -2.44
N LEU A 24 0.10 30.43 -1.97
CA LEU A 24 -0.45 29.08 -1.82
C LEU A 24 -0.77 28.43 -3.17
N TYR A 25 -1.42 29.20 -4.03
CA TYR A 25 -1.83 28.72 -5.37
C TYR A 25 -0.63 28.51 -6.31
N LYS A 26 0.48 29.15 -6.03
CA LYS A 26 1.72 29.01 -6.82
C LYS A 26 2.48 27.71 -6.54
N VAL A 27 2.38 27.17 -5.34
CA VAL A 27 3.17 26.02 -4.88
C VAL A 27 2.39 24.72 -4.96
N PHE A 28 1.06 24.75 -4.79
CA PHE A 28 0.22 23.57 -4.79
C PHE A 28 -0.58 23.45 -6.09
N ASN A 29 -0.50 22.28 -6.72
CA ASN A 29 -1.27 21.95 -7.93
C ASN A 29 -2.70 21.49 -7.61
N ARG A 30 -3.13 21.50 -6.35
CA ARG A 30 -4.45 21.10 -5.92
C ARG A 30 -5.18 22.23 -5.26
N ASN A 31 -6.49 22.28 -5.48
CA ASN A 31 -7.36 23.25 -4.84
C ASN A 31 -7.52 22.96 -3.34
N PHE A 32 -7.87 23.98 -2.59
CA PHE A 32 -8.20 23.90 -1.17
C PHE A 32 -9.71 23.94 -0.97
N THR A 33 -10.20 23.11 -0.07
CA THR A 33 -11.61 23.16 0.35
C THR A 33 -11.70 23.06 1.87
N ASN A 34 -12.62 23.79 2.45
CA ASN A 34 -13.00 23.70 3.86
C ASN A 34 -14.34 22.97 4.06
N LEU A 35 -14.89 22.37 3.01
CA LEU A 35 -16.21 21.74 3.03
C LEU A 35 -16.25 20.53 3.97
N PHE A 36 -15.13 19.80 4.14
CA PHE A 36 -15.02 18.77 5.16
C PHE A 36 -15.21 19.33 6.58
N LEU A 37 -14.59 20.48 6.87
CA LEU A 37 -14.73 21.15 8.17
C LEU A 37 -16.15 21.66 8.41
N LYS A 38 -16.84 22.07 7.34
CA LYS A 38 -18.24 22.51 7.37
C LYS A 38 -19.26 21.37 7.38
N GLY A 39 -18.82 20.14 7.13
CA GLY A 39 -19.69 18.97 6.96
C GLY A 39 -20.50 18.98 5.66
N ASP A 40 -20.14 19.83 4.71
CA ASP A 40 -20.86 20.01 3.43
C ASP A 40 -20.12 19.27 2.30
N LEU A 41 -20.45 17.99 2.10
CA LEU A 41 -19.90 17.15 1.06
C LEU A 41 -20.68 17.31 -0.26
N THR A 42 -20.39 18.36 -1.00
CA THR A 42 -21.10 18.73 -2.22
C THR A 42 -20.22 18.68 -3.46
N LYS A 43 -20.86 18.85 -4.63
CA LYS A 43 -20.16 18.98 -5.92
C LYS A 43 -19.09 20.08 -5.92
N SER A 44 -19.25 21.13 -5.11
CA SER A 44 -18.30 22.24 -5.00
C SER A 44 -16.94 21.83 -4.41
N MET A 45 -16.81 20.61 -3.87
CA MET A 45 -15.50 20.05 -3.47
C MET A 45 -14.61 19.70 -4.66
N PHE A 46 -15.15 19.62 -5.85
CA PHE A 46 -14.44 19.24 -7.06
C PHE A 46 -14.21 20.46 -7.94
N ILE A 47 -13.04 20.55 -8.53
CA ILE A 47 -12.76 21.50 -9.60
C ILE A 47 -13.21 20.92 -10.95
N ASP A 48 -13.76 21.76 -11.80
CA ASP A 48 -14.25 21.35 -13.11
C ASP A 48 -13.11 20.89 -14.05
N ASN A 49 -11.90 21.42 -13.84
CA ASN A 49 -10.71 20.99 -14.56
C ASN A 49 -9.61 20.54 -13.58
N PRO A 50 -9.44 19.23 -13.36
CA PRO A 50 -8.46 18.70 -12.40
C PRO A 50 -7.00 18.79 -12.85
N ARG A 51 -6.72 19.27 -14.07
CA ARG A 51 -5.35 19.25 -14.62
C ARG A 51 -4.39 20.17 -13.90
N ASP A 52 -4.80 21.39 -13.64
CA ASP A 52 -3.99 22.37 -12.90
C ASP A 52 -4.85 23.54 -12.45
N HIS A 53 -5.11 23.65 -11.14
CA HIS A 53 -5.90 24.75 -10.60
C HIS A 53 -5.21 26.10 -10.82
N SER A 54 -3.87 26.15 -10.72
CA SER A 54 -3.11 27.37 -11.01
C SER A 54 -3.30 27.82 -12.45
N PHE A 55 -3.42 26.87 -13.38
CA PHE A 55 -3.69 27.17 -14.79
C PHE A 55 -5.10 27.73 -14.98
N THR A 56 -6.10 27.12 -14.36
CA THR A 56 -7.50 27.62 -14.40
C THR A 56 -7.58 29.04 -13.85
N HIS A 57 -6.94 29.28 -12.68
CA HIS A 57 -6.89 30.61 -12.07
C HIS A 57 -6.16 31.64 -12.96
N ALA A 58 -5.06 31.27 -13.59
CA ALA A 58 -4.34 32.15 -14.52
C ALA A 58 -5.21 32.50 -15.74
N ASN A 59 -5.94 31.52 -16.30
CA ASN A 59 -6.88 31.75 -17.42
C ASN A 59 -8.04 32.66 -17.04
N GLU A 60 -8.65 32.45 -15.89
CA GLU A 60 -9.73 33.29 -15.38
C GLU A 60 -9.26 34.73 -15.14
N LYS A 61 -8.07 34.89 -14.54
CA LYS A 61 -7.47 36.19 -14.27
C LYS A 61 -7.09 36.96 -15.55
N LEU A 62 -6.68 36.25 -16.60
CA LEU A 62 -6.28 36.83 -17.89
C LEU A 62 -7.44 36.91 -18.89
N ASN A 63 -8.63 36.39 -18.55
CA ASN A 63 -9.77 36.25 -19.46
C ASN A 63 -9.37 35.62 -20.82
N ALA A 64 -8.56 34.57 -20.77
CA ALA A 64 -8.02 33.93 -21.97
C ALA A 64 -9.13 33.15 -22.71
N ILE A 65 -9.47 33.61 -23.92
CA ILE A 65 -10.57 33.07 -24.73
C ILE A 65 -10.03 32.29 -25.94
N SER A 66 -8.89 32.74 -26.51
CA SER A 66 -8.31 32.12 -27.68
C SER A 66 -7.25 31.06 -27.34
N VAL A 67 -7.03 30.10 -28.26
CA VAL A 67 -5.99 29.05 -28.09
C VAL A 67 -4.60 29.67 -27.85
N VAL A 68 -4.28 30.78 -28.52
CA VAL A 68 -3.01 31.50 -28.35
C VAL A 68 -2.90 32.07 -26.96
N GLN A 69 -3.94 32.76 -26.48
CA GLN A 69 -3.96 33.32 -25.11
C GLN A 69 -3.86 32.23 -24.03
N ILE A 70 -4.51 31.09 -24.25
CA ILE A 70 -4.42 29.93 -23.35
C ILE A 70 -2.99 29.38 -23.30
N HIS A 71 -2.35 29.25 -24.48
CA HIS A 71 -0.96 28.79 -24.56
C HIS A 71 0.03 29.79 -23.91
N ASP A 72 -0.18 31.08 -24.11
CA ASP A 72 0.64 32.13 -23.49
C ASP A 72 0.46 32.16 -21.97
N ALA A 73 -0.78 31.96 -21.47
CA ALA A 73 -1.04 31.80 -20.04
C ALA A 73 -0.34 30.59 -19.43
N GLN A 74 -0.33 29.44 -20.15
CA GLN A 74 0.40 28.25 -19.73
C GLN A 74 1.92 28.50 -19.67
N LYS A 75 2.46 29.15 -20.68
CA LYS A 75 3.90 29.48 -20.75
C LYS A 75 4.30 30.47 -19.65
N GLY A 76 3.47 31.48 -19.40
CA GLY A 76 3.68 32.44 -18.31
C GLY A 76 3.66 31.76 -16.94
N LEU A 77 2.70 30.86 -16.69
CA LEU A 77 2.60 30.09 -15.45
C LEU A 77 3.80 29.16 -15.25
N ALA A 78 4.26 28.48 -16.31
CA ALA A 78 5.45 27.63 -16.24
C ALA A 78 6.70 28.46 -15.87
N ALA A 79 6.90 29.60 -16.51
CA ALA A 79 8.01 30.51 -16.21
C ALA A 79 7.95 31.04 -14.74
N GLU A 80 6.77 31.36 -14.24
CA GLU A 80 6.59 31.75 -12.84
C GLU A 80 6.92 30.64 -11.86
N LYS A 81 6.51 29.40 -12.16
CA LYS A 81 6.84 28.21 -11.34
C LYS A 81 8.35 27.94 -11.33
N ASP A 82 9.01 28.08 -12.47
CA ASP A 82 10.46 27.92 -12.57
C ASP A 82 11.22 28.98 -11.75
N GLN A 83 10.78 30.22 -11.79
CA GLN A 83 11.33 31.31 -10.96
C GLN A 83 11.17 31.04 -9.47
N ILE A 84 9.97 30.58 -9.04
CA ILE A 84 9.72 30.22 -7.65
C ILE A 84 10.58 29.03 -7.23
N SER A 85 10.73 28.02 -8.09
CA SER A 85 11.58 26.86 -7.84
C SER A 85 13.05 27.26 -7.67
N ALA A 86 13.53 28.21 -8.47
CA ALA A 86 14.88 28.76 -8.36
C ALA A 86 15.08 29.51 -7.03
N LEU A 87 14.13 30.37 -6.66
CA LEU A 87 14.16 31.10 -5.38
C LEU A 87 14.10 30.17 -4.16
N VAL A 88 13.31 29.08 -4.25
CA VAL A 88 13.24 28.06 -3.18
C VAL A 88 14.55 27.29 -3.09
N LYS A 89 15.15 26.92 -4.22
CA LYS A 89 16.47 26.27 -4.24
C LYS A 89 17.53 27.14 -3.57
N GLU A 90 17.61 28.42 -3.94
CA GLU A 90 18.54 29.37 -3.34
C GLU A 90 18.35 29.47 -1.82
N LYS A 91 17.10 29.59 -1.35
CA LYS A 91 16.80 29.62 0.09
C LYS A 91 17.18 28.36 0.83
N ILE A 92 17.00 27.17 0.19
CA ILE A 92 17.35 25.89 0.78
C ILE A 92 18.86 25.68 0.82
N GLU A 93 19.56 26.15 -0.21
CA GLU A 93 21.03 26.06 -0.30
C GLU A 93 21.74 26.76 0.84
N TYR A 94 21.21 27.91 1.28
CA TYR A 94 21.74 28.67 2.41
C TYR A 94 21.01 28.42 3.74
N LEU A 95 20.17 27.41 3.80
CA LEU A 95 19.47 27.06 5.04
C LEU A 95 20.46 26.38 5.98
N SER A 96 21.04 27.15 6.88
CA SER A 96 21.89 26.62 7.94
C SER A 96 21.03 25.87 8.94
N ILE A 97 21.00 24.57 8.82
CA ILE A 97 20.46 23.67 9.85
C ILE A 97 21.63 23.33 10.77
N ALA A 98 21.53 23.72 12.04
CA ALA A 98 22.49 23.26 13.02
C ALA A 98 22.49 21.73 13.05
N LYS A 99 23.62 21.13 12.68
CA LYS A 99 23.80 19.67 12.69
C LYS A 99 24.56 19.28 13.94
N THR A 100 24.21 18.11 14.48
CA THR A 100 24.96 17.54 15.59
C THR A 100 26.26 16.92 15.06
N PRO A 101 27.44 17.33 15.54
CA PRO A 101 28.70 16.80 15.09
C PRO A 101 28.89 15.36 15.59
N LEU A 102 29.49 14.52 14.74
CA LEU A 102 29.86 13.12 15.01
C LEU A 102 31.35 12.92 14.82
N ALA A 103 31.97 12.24 15.76
CA ALA A 103 33.31 11.68 15.60
C ALA A 103 33.25 10.16 15.66
N PHE A 104 33.85 9.48 14.69
CA PHE A 104 33.96 8.02 14.63
C PHE A 104 35.38 7.59 14.89
N GLU A 105 35.55 6.57 15.74
CA GLU A 105 36.83 5.87 15.95
C GLU A 105 36.63 4.38 15.64
N PHE A 106 37.41 3.88 14.70
CA PHE A 106 37.44 2.47 14.32
C PHE A 106 38.64 1.81 14.91
N SER A 107 38.44 0.64 15.55
CA SER A 107 39.55 -0.18 16.04
C SER A 107 39.29 -1.66 15.73
N GLY A 108 40.33 -2.41 15.43
CA GLY A 108 40.22 -3.82 15.15
C GLY A 108 41.56 -4.45 14.86
N LYS A 109 41.78 -5.65 15.42
CA LYS A 109 42.96 -6.49 15.21
C LYS A 109 42.54 -7.87 14.78
N LEU A 110 43.47 -8.60 14.19
CA LEU A 110 43.24 -9.99 13.79
C LEU A 110 42.76 -10.82 15.00
N GLY A 111 41.63 -11.51 14.86
CA GLY A 111 41.06 -12.34 15.91
C GLY A 111 40.20 -11.59 16.94
N GLU A 112 40.11 -10.27 16.86
CA GLU A 112 39.24 -9.43 17.71
C GLU A 112 38.00 -8.96 16.93
N PRO A 113 36.91 -8.60 17.62
CA PRO A 113 35.75 -7.95 16.96
C PRO A 113 36.14 -6.56 16.45
N LEU A 114 35.53 -6.14 15.33
CA LEU A 114 35.55 -4.73 14.88
C LEU A 114 34.78 -3.88 15.88
N LYS A 115 35.43 -2.83 16.41
CA LYS A 115 34.81 -1.86 17.30
C LYS A 115 34.62 -0.52 16.57
N VAL A 116 33.46 0.09 16.75
CA VAL A 116 33.16 1.43 16.27
C VAL A 116 32.69 2.26 17.46
N SER A 117 33.50 3.23 17.85
CA SER A 117 33.15 4.21 18.87
C SER A 117 32.60 5.49 18.19
N ILE A 118 31.49 6.00 18.66
CA ILE A 118 30.89 7.22 18.14
C ILE A 118 30.75 8.21 19.29
N GLU A 119 31.30 9.39 19.10
CA GLU A 119 31.07 10.53 19.97
C GLU A 119 30.06 11.47 19.31
N ILE A 120 28.94 11.72 19.99
CA ILE A 120 27.82 12.54 19.52
C ILE A 120 27.87 13.89 20.22
N GLY A 121 27.92 14.98 19.46
CA GLY A 121 28.03 16.34 19.99
C GLY A 121 29.48 16.77 20.27
N ALA A 122 30.48 16.11 19.66
CA ALA A 122 31.88 16.49 19.79
C ALA A 122 32.15 17.78 18.98
N GLU A 123 32.39 18.90 19.66
CA GLU A 123 32.94 20.10 19.02
C GLU A 123 34.45 19.95 18.93
N LEU A 124 35.02 19.90 17.72
CA LEU A 124 36.46 19.99 17.49
C LEU A 124 36.85 21.47 17.57
N SER A 125 37.74 21.78 18.49
CA SER A 125 38.36 23.13 18.52
C SER A 125 39.26 23.30 17.28
N SER A 126 39.09 24.39 16.56
CA SER A 126 39.68 24.68 15.25
C SER A 126 41.17 25.05 15.23
N ASP A 127 41.95 24.76 16.25
CA ASP A 127 43.37 25.06 16.28
C ASP A 127 44.21 23.77 16.45
N ASP A 128 44.88 23.38 15.38
CA ASP A 128 45.86 22.32 15.18
C ASP A 128 45.38 21.00 14.53
N ALA A 129 45.64 20.93 13.23
CA ALA A 129 45.35 19.76 12.38
C ALA A 129 46.21 18.53 12.63
N ASP A 130 47.24 18.60 13.50
CA ASP A 130 48.21 17.50 13.69
C ASP A 130 48.22 16.82 15.09
N THR A 131 47.44 17.34 16.04
CA THR A 131 47.32 16.76 17.39
C THR A 131 45.91 16.79 17.97
N ALA A 132 44.93 16.40 17.22
CA ALA A 132 43.53 16.40 17.67
C ALA A 132 43.26 15.33 18.75
N LYS A 133 43.65 15.58 19.98
CA LYS A 133 42.92 15.06 21.14
C LYS A 133 41.65 15.90 21.27
N ALA A 134 40.54 15.37 20.79
CA ALA A 134 39.24 15.97 20.97
C ALA A 134 39.06 16.38 22.45
N GLN A 135 39.01 17.67 22.74
CA GLN A 135 38.59 18.15 24.04
C GLN A 135 37.11 17.79 24.18
N ARG A 136 36.83 16.78 25.01
CA ARG A 136 35.46 16.34 25.32
C ARG A 136 34.64 17.52 25.84
N SER A 137 33.64 17.92 25.08
CA SER A 137 32.64 18.84 25.57
C SER A 137 31.89 18.20 26.74
N LYS A 138 31.51 18.97 27.74
CA LYS A 138 30.79 18.48 28.93
C LYS A 138 29.45 17.78 28.62
N HIS A 139 29.03 17.72 27.35
CA HIS A 139 27.75 17.19 26.90
C HIS A 139 27.87 16.16 25.77
N SER A 140 29.06 15.64 25.48
CA SER A 140 29.21 14.61 24.47
C SER A 140 28.85 13.22 25.01
N LYS A 141 28.11 12.44 24.21
CA LYS A 141 27.75 11.05 24.51
C LYS A 141 28.60 10.11 23.65
N VAL A 142 29.39 9.23 24.30
CA VAL A 142 30.15 8.20 23.60
C VAL A 142 29.40 6.89 23.62
N VAL A 143 29.26 6.24 22.46
CA VAL A 143 28.64 4.91 22.30
C VAL A 143 29.59 4.00 21.54
N VAL A 144 29.79 2.79 22.03
CA VAL A 144 30.68 1.80 21.40
C VAL A 144 29.87 0.62 20.90
N PHE A 145 30.14 0.19 19.68
CA PHE A 145 29.56 -0.96 19.02
C PHE A 145 30.62 -1.98 18.68
N GLU A 146 30.30 -3.26 18.88
CA GLU A 146 31.16 -4.38 18.50
C GLU A 146 30.45 -5.26 17.47
N SER A 147 31.24 -5.82 16.53
CA SER A 147 30.77 -6.82 15.58
C SER A 147 30.49 -8.15 16.29
N SER A 148 29.57 -8.93 15.78
CA SER A 148 29.27 -10.27 16.32
C SER A 148 30.31 -11.31 15.91
N THR A 149 31.09 -11.03 14.86
CA THR A 149 32.17 -11.88 14.35
C THR A 149 33.50 -11.19 14.50
N VAL A 150 34.55 -11.99 14.68
CA VAL A 150 35.93 -11.50 14.79
C VAL A 150 36.52 -11.21 13.41
N LEU A 151 37.40 -10.24 13.34
CA LEU A 151 38.18 -9.90 12.17
C LEU A 151 39.13 -11.05 11.79
N ARG A 152 39.23 -11.33 10.50
CA ARG A 152 40.08 -12.37 9.94
C ARG A 152 41.12 -11.75 9.00
N GLY A 153 42.14 -12.53 8.62
CA GLY A 153 43.11 -12.11 7.60
C GLY A 153 42.40 -11.85 6.26
N ALA A 154 42.97 -10.98 5.44
CA ALA A 154 42.36 -10.51 4.20
C ALA A 154 41.95 -11.65 3.26
N ASP A 155 40.71 -11.61 2.83
CA ASP A 155 40.11 -12.45 1.83
C ASP A 155 39.31 -11.60 0.83
N LYS A 156 38.31 -12.20 0.15
CA LYS A 156 37.40 -11.50 -0.76
C LYS A 156 36.52 -10.41 -0.08
N SER A 157 36.43 -10.44 1.27
CA SER A 157 35.66 -9.52 2.10
C SER A 157 36.56 -8.50 2.81
N ARG A 158 37.63 -8.06 2.15
CA ARG A 158 38.58 -7.10 2.70
C ARG A 158 37.92 -5.83 3.19
N VAL A 159 38.28 -5.40 4.37
CA VAL A 159 37.87 -4.17 5.01
C VAL A 159 39.08 -3.31 5.28
N ASP A 160 39.11 -2.15 4.66
CA ASP A 160 40.12 -1.10 4.86
C ASP A 160 39.45 0.21 5.27
N GLN A 161 40.27 1.22 5.56
CA GLN A 161 39.79 2.55 5.94
C GLN A 161 38.86 3.16 4.89
N ALA A 162 39.12 2.94 3.59
CA ALA A 162 38.31 3.46 2.50
C ALA A 162 36.94 2.79 2.48
N ALA A 163 36.85 1.49 2.68
CA ALA A 163 35.59 0.73 2.76
C ALA A 163 34.74 1.18 3.95
N LEU A 164 35.36 1.34 5.13
CA LEU A 164 34.67 1.83 6.33
C LEU A 164 34.17 3.27 6.13
N THR A 165 35.02 4.17 5.65
CA THR A 165 34.63 5.56 5.33
C THR A 165 33.47 5.59 4.35
N LYS A 166 33.54 4.85 3.26
CA LYS A 166 32.45 4.76 2.27
C LYS A 166 31.15 4.27 2.89
N ARG A 167 31.20 3.31 3.80
CA ARG A 167 30.02 2.71 4.43
C ARG A 167 29.35 3.63 5.43
N PHE A 168 30.13 4.39 6.20
CA PHE A 168 29.63 5.23 7.29
C PHE A 168 29.42 6.70 6.89
N LYS A 169 29.96 7.18 5.76
CA LYS A 169 29.74 8.56 5.28
C LYS A 169 28.27 8.96 5.13
N GLY A 170 27.37 7.98 4.98
CA GLY A 170 25.93 8.24 4.88
C GLY A 170 25.29 8.81 6.16
N PHE A 171 26.02 8.83 7.29
CA PHE A 171 25.58 9.55 8.49
C PHE A 171 25.78 11.05 8.40
N ASN A 172 26.55 11.55 7.43
CA ASN A 172 26.55 12.95 7.08
C ASN A 172 25.24 13.27 6.33
N ASN A 173 24.25 13.80 7.03
CA ASN A 173 22.89 14.00 6.54
C ASN A 173 22.27 15.33 7.03
N ALA A 174 20.94 15.44 7.04
CA ALA A 174 20.26 16.65 7.49
C ALA A 174 20.40 16.95 9.00
N GLN A 175 20.62 15.92 9.83
CA GLN A 175 20.66 16.02 11.29
C GLN A 175 22.08 16.00 11.84
N TYR A 176 23.00 15.31 11.16
CA TYR A 176 24.34 15.03 11.62
C TYR A 176 25.40 15.48 10.62
N THR A 177 26.56 15.90 11.13
CA THR A 177 27.78 16.15 10.35
C THR A 177 28.91 15.32 10.91
N ILE A 178 29.64 14.59 10.04
CA ILE A 178 30.82 13.83 10.43
C ILE A 178 32.02 14.75 10.37
N GLU A 179 32.60 15.05 11.52
CA GLU A 179 33.79 15.92 11.63
C GLU A 179 35.09 15.14 11.68
N HIS A 180 35.04 13.90 12.20
CA HIS A 180 36.22 13.06 12.31
C HIS A 180 35.92 11.58 12.05
N MET A 181 36.84 10.88 11.38
CA MET A 181 36.91 9.43 11.29
C MET A 181 38.35 8.96 11.56
N GLY A 182 38.57 8.39 12.75
CA GLY A 182 39.88 7.90 13.20
C GLY A 182 40.03 6.41 12.99
N PHE A 183 41.27 5.99 12.67
CA PHE A 183 41.65 4.59 12.41
C PHE A 183 42.96 4.23 13.12
N ALA A 184 43.33 4.96 14.16
CA ALA A 184 44.64 4.83 14.82
C ALA A 184 44.92 3.43 15.39
N HIS A 185 43.87 2.65 15.66
CA HIS A 185 43.96 1.28 16.23
C HIS A 185 43.33 0.23 15.31
N PHE A 186 43.34 0.46 14.01
CA PHE A 186 42.81 -0.45 13.02
C PHE A 186 43.93 -1.01 12.14
N ASP A 187 44.14 -2.34 12.24
CA ASP A 187 45.19 -3.01 11.48
C ASP A 187 44.83 -3.11 9.98
N ASP A 188 45.86 -3.14 9.14
CA ASP A 188 45.68 -3.37 7.70
C ASP A 188 45.38 -4.86 7.40
N ASP A 189 44.88 -5.12 6.19
CA ASP A 189 44.63 -6.46 5.66
C ASP A 189 43.68 -7.34 6.49
N LEU A 190 42.65 -6.74 7.02
CA LEU A 190 41.58 -7.44 7.74
C LEU A 190 40.35 -7.70 6.82
N SER A 191 39.56 -8.69 7.20
CA SER A 191 38.30 -9.02 6.55
C SER A 191 37.17 -9.27 7.55
N ILE A 192 35.96 -8.89 7.18
CA ILE A 192 34.73 -9.18 7.91
C ILE A 192 33.58 -9.31 6.92
N PRO A 193 32.57 -10.18 7.16
CA PRO A 193 31.42 -10.30 6.29
C PRO A 193 30.71 -8.96 6.09
N PHE A 194 30.31 -8.62 4.86
CA PHE A 194 29.57 -7.38 4.57
C PHE A 194 28.24 -7.26 5.31
N SER A 195 27.60 -8.39 5.65
CA SER A 195 26.43 -8.45 6.51
C SER A 195 26.68 -7.89 7.91
N GLU A 196 27.86 -8.16 8.49
CA GLU A 196 28.27 -7.64 9.80
C GLU A 196 28.46 -6.12 9.76
N LEU A 197 29.13 -5.59 8.72
CA LEU A 197 29.26 -4.15 8.55
C LEU A 197 27.89 -3.46 8.39
N ALA A 198 26.97 -4.11 7.68
CA ALA A 198 25.62 -3.61 7.54
C ALA A 198 24.87 -3.62 8.89
N ALA A 199 25.01 -4.69 9.67
CA ALA A 199 24.43 -4.80 11.01
C ALA A 199 24.98 -3.73 11.96
N MET A 200 26.29 -3.50 11.94
CA MET A 200 26.92 -2.43 12.74
C MET A 200 26.41 -1.06 12.35
N ARG A 201 26.37 -0.75 11.04
CA ARG A 201 25.80 0.51 10.54
C ARG A 201 24.36 0.71 10.99
N ASN A 202 23.54 -0.34 10.97
CA ASN A 202 22.16 -0.27 11.42
C ASN A 202 22.04 -0.04 12.94
N LYS A 203 22.93 -0.63 13.75
CA LYS A 203 23.00 -0.35 15.20
C LYS A 203 23.33 1.13 15.46
N VAL A 204 24.29 1.67 14.72
CA VAL A 204 24.64 3.10 14.78
C VAL A 204 23.46 3.97 14.39
N ALA A 205 22.80 3.67 13.26
CA ALA A 205 21.64 4.40 12.79
C ALA A 205 20.50 4.38 13.83
N PHE A 206 20.29 3.24 14.47
CA PHE A 206 19.26 3.09 15.50
C PHE A 206 19.51 4.01 16.69
N VAL A 207 20.76 4.05 17.18
CA VAL A 207 21.12 4.93 18.31
C VAL A 207 21.03 6.40 17.92
N LEU A 208 21.48 6.77 16.72
CA LEU A 208 21.39 8.15 16.25
C LEU A 208 19.96 8.62 16.01
N ASN A 209 19.06 7.73 15.63
CA ASN A 209 17.67 8.06 15.34
C ASN A 209 16.73 8.03 16.56
N GLY A 210 17.22 7.65 17.73
CA GLY A 210 16.29 7.27 18.78
C GLY A 210 16.45 7.80 20.17
N ASP A 211 17.47 8.51 20.59
CA ASP A 211 17.72 8.92 22.01
C ASP A 211 17.44 7.80 23.04
N ARG A 212 17.46 6.54 22.60
CA ARG A 212 17.16 5.38 23.43
C ARG A 212 18.40 4.54 23.58
N GLU A 213 18.61 4.01 24.76
CA GLU A 213 19.56 2.93 25.00
C GLU A 213 19.36 1.84 23.94
N VAL A 214 20.43 1.24 23.46
CA VAL A 214 20.38 0.11 22.53
C VAL A 214 19.61 -0.99 23.23
N ILE A 215 18.32 -1.09 22.91
CA ILE A 215 17.53 -2.24 23.35
C ILE A 215 18.08 -3.43 22.58
N ALA A 216 18.48 -4.47 23.29
CA ALA A 216 18.91 -5.71 22.66
C ALA A 216 17.86 -6.15 21.63
N GLN A 217 18.30 -6.48 20.42
CA GLN A 217 17.38 -6.92 19.38
C GLN A 217 16.56 -8.10 19.91
N VAL A 218 15.26 -7.93 19.96
CA VAL A 218 14.36 -9.03 20.25
C VAL A 218 14.53 -10.06 19.14
N LYS A 219 14.95 -11.27 19.50
CA LYS A 219 14.96 -12.39 18.55
C LYS A 219 13.50 -12.78 18.30
N VAL A 220 12.97 -12.29 17.21
CA VAL A 220 11.66 -12.73 16.75
C VAL A 220 11.80 -14.17 16.25
N PRO A 221 11.13 -15.17 16.84
CA PRO A 221 11.22 -16.54 16.38
C PRO A 221 10.69 -16.62 14.95
N ALA A 222 11.44 -17.29 14.06
CA ALA A 222 10.96 -17.52 12.71
C ALA A 222 9.69 -18.41 12.75
N PRO A 223 8.61 -18.06 12.03
CA PRO A 223 7.41 -18.89 11.98
C PRO A 223 7.74 -20.27 11.40
N ALA A 224 7.21 -21.32 12.02
CA ALA A 224 7.34 -22.67 11.47
C ALA A 224 6.61 -22.76 10.14
N LYS A 225 7.20 -23.48 9.17
CA LYS A 225 6.56 -23.75 7.88
C LYS A 225 5.85 -25.11 7.95
N HIS A 226 4.55 -25.09 7.80
CA HIS A 226 3.74 -26.31 7.74
C HIS A 226 3.37 -26.63 6.30
N ALA A 227 3.30 -27.91 5.98
CA ALA A 227 2.88 -28.37 4.67
C ALA A 227 1.35 -28.21 4.50
N LYS A 228 0.92 -28.18 3.26
CA LYS A 228 -0.49 -28.27 2.88
C LYS A 228 -1.06 -29.63 3.33
N GLN A 229 -2.30 -29.66 3.82
CA GLN A 229 -2.92 -30.89 4.33
C GLN A 229 -3.36 -31.86 3.23
N SER A 230 -3.68 -31.35 2.05
CA SER A 230 -4.13 -32.13 0.90
C SER A 230 -3.24 -31.84 -0.30
N ASP A 231 -2.87 -32.87 -1.05
CA ASP A 231 -2.13 -32.69 -2.31
C ASP A 231 -2.99 -32.06 -3.41
N GLN A 232 -4.32 -32.10 -3.26
CA GLN A 232 -5.24 -31.48 -4.21
C GLN A 232 -5.36 -29.99 -3.95
N THR A 233 -5.38 -29.20 -5.03
CA THR A 233 -5.70 -27.77 -5.03
C THR A 233 -7.04 -27.61 -5.72
N SER A 234 -8.00 -26.97 -5.06
CA SER A 234 -9.34 -26.72 -5.59
C SER A 234 -9.44 -25.37 -6.29
N LEU A 235 -10.50 -25.23 -7.10
CA LEU A 235 -10.93 -23.94 -7.64
C LEU A 235 -12.04 -23.38 -6.75
N SER A 236 -12.09 -22.04 -6.64
CA SER A 236 -13.23 -21.32 -6.08
C SER A 236 -13.60 -20.14 -6.96
N ILE A 237 -14.86 -19.76 -6.92
CA ILE A 237 -15.45 -18.80 -7.86
C ILE A 237 -16.28 -17.80 -7.08
N LEU A 238 -16.13 -16.51 -7.40
CA LEU A 238 -16.97 -15.44 -6.85
C LEU A 238 -18.00 -14.98 -7.87
N ILE A 239 -19.26 -15.00 -7.48
CA ILE A 239 -20.38 -14.42 -8.21
C ILE A 239 -21.07 -13.35 -7.36
N ALA A 240 -21.79 -12.40 -8.01
CA ALA A 240 -22.49 -11.33 -7.32
C ALA A 240 -23.99 -11.20 -7.69
N HIS A 241 -24.46 -11.93 -8.67
CA HIS A 241 -25.83 -11.81 -9.22
C HIS A 241 -26.56 -13.14 -9.22
N GLU A 242 -27.88 -13.08 -8.98
CA GLU A 242 -28.76 -14.26 -9.04
C GLU A 242 -28.78 -14.90 -10.43
N LYS A 243 -28.58 -14.14 -11.50
CA LYS A 243 -28.46 -14.67 -12.86
C LYS A 243 -27.30 -15.67 -13.04
N ASP A 244 -26.30 -15.62 -12.15
CA ASP A 244 -25.11 -16.47 -12.19
C ASP A 244 -25.29 -17.76 -11.35
N LEU A 245 -26.46 -17.98 -10.72
CA LEU A 245 -26.70 -19.17 -9.88
C LEU A 245 -26.60 -20.48 -10.66
N HIS A 246 -26.92 -20.47 -11.96
CA HIS A 246 -26.75 -21.63 -12.83
C HIS A 246 -25.31 -22.17 -12.85
N LEU A 247 -24.33 -21.33 -12.51
CA LEU A 247 -22.93 -21.76 -12.42
C LEU A 247 -22.70 -22.77 -11.28
N CYS A 248 -23.61 -22.83 -10.31
CA CYS A 248 -23.58 -23.88 -9.28
C CYS A 248 -23.75 -25.29 -9.87
N ASP A 249 -24.41 -25.42 -11.02
CA ASP A 249 -24.64 -26.69 -11.70
C ASP A 249 -23.57 -27.03 -12.75
N VAL A 250 -22.65 -26.07 -13.00
CA VAL A 250 -21.59 -26.19 -14.02
C VAL A 250 -20.30 -26.75 -13.44
N THR A 251 -20.04 -26.53 -12.16
CA THR A 251 -18.77 -26.88 -11.50
C THR A 251 -18.99 -27.41 -10.09
N ASP A 252 -18.05 -28.24 -9.63
CA ASP A 252 -17.96 -28.69 -8.23
C ASP A 252 -17.15 -27.73 -7.34
N ALA A 253 -16.60 -26.65 -7.90
CA ALA A 253 -15.85 -25.62 -7.18
C ALA A 253 -16.68 -24.98 -6.06
N ASP A 254 -16.02 -24.47 -5.03
CA ASP A 254 -16.65 -23.63 -4.00
C ASP A 254 -17.18 -22.32 -4.64
N ILE A 255 -18.46 -22.01 -4.43
CA ILE A 255 -19.08 -20.80 -4.95
C ILE A 255 -19.25 -19.78 -3.84
N TYR A 256 -18.47 -18.72 -3.90
CA TYR A 256 -18.62 -17.54 -3.04
C TYR A 256 -19.67 -16.59 -3.64
N PHE A 257 -20.57 -16.11 -2.80
CA PHE A 257 -21.56 -15.12 -3.20
C PHE A 257 -21.26 -13.77 -2.54
N LYS A 258 -20.90 -12.78 -3.37
CA LYS A 258 -20.56 -11.43 -2.92
C LYS A 258 -21.81 -10.71 -2.43
N LEU A 259 -21.82 -10.43 -1.14
CA LEU A 259 -22.85 -9.60 -0.53
C LEU A 259 -22.62 -8.11 -0.83
N PRO A 260 -23.67 -7.29 -0.90
CA PRO A 260 -23.53 -5.87 -1.20
C PRO A 260 -22.96 -5.11 0.00
N GLU A 261 -22.37 -3.96 -0.28
CA GLU A 261 -21.87 -3.02 0.74
C GLU A 261 -23.00 -2.28 1.48
N SER A 262 -24.25 -2.43 1.05
CA SER A 262 -25.42 -1.89 1.73
C SER A 262 -26.64 -2.79 1.56
N PHE A 263 -27.28 -3.08 2.67
CA PHE A 263 -28.48 -3.91 2.76
C PHE A 263 -29.79 -3.11 2.83
N LYS A 264 -29.76 -1.80 2.62
CA LYS A 264 -30.93 -0.89 2.75
C LYS A 264 -32.14 -1.29 1.90
N LYS A 265 -31.95 -2.10 0.85
CA LYS A 265 -33.03 -2.56 -0.06
C LYS A 265 -33.37 -4.05 0.05
N GLY A 266 -32.86 -4.78 1.00
CA GLY A 266 -33.19 -6.20 1.02
C GLY A 266 -32.20 -7.11 1.71
N GLY A 267 -31.92 -6.89 2.99
CA GLY A 267 -31.22 -7.86 3.82
C GLY A 267 -31.91 -9.22 3.78
N THR A 268 -33.23 -9.25 3.91
CA THR A 268 -34.05 -10.46 3.84
C THR A 268 -33.89 -11.21 2.51
N LYS A 269 -33.82 -10.49 1.38
CA LYS A 269 -33.63 -11.13 0.07
C LYS A 269 -32.34 -11.95 -0.01
N HIS A 270 -31.25 -11.47 0.59
CA HIS A 270 -29.99 -12.19 0.59
C HIS A 270 -30.01 -13.40 1.54
N ILE A 271 -30.76 -13.29 2.64
CA ILE A 271 -30.99 -14.40 3.56
C ILE A 271 -31.75 -15.51 2.85
N ASP A 272 -32.89 -15.18 2.21
CA ASP A 272 -33.72 -16.13 1.47
C ASP A 272 -32.92 -16.82 0.34
N LEU A 273 -32.10 -16.04 -0.39
CA LEU A 273 -31.26 -16.54 -1.45
C LEU A 273 -30.22 -17.56 -0.93
N LEU A 274 -29.54 -17.24 0.16
CA LEU A 274 -28.53 -18.13 0.76
C LEU A 274 -29.17 -19.39 1.35
N LEU A 275 -30.32 -19.28 1.97
CA LEU A 275 -31.08 -20.44 2.49
C LEU A 275 -31.58 -21.35 1.36
N ALA A 276 -32.00 -20.78 0.24
CA ALA A 276 -32.46 -21.55 -0.93
C ALA A 276 -31.30 -22.20 -1.69
N ASN A 277 -30.05 -21.73 -1.52
CA ASN A 277 -28.88 -22.21 -2.25
C ASN A 277 -27.74 -22.57 -1.30
N PRO A 278 -27.75 -23.72 -0.65
CA PRO A 278 -26.79 -24.11 0.39
C PRO A 278 -25.34 -24.31 -0.13
N ARG A 279 -25.12 -24.33 -1.44
CA ARG A 279 -23.78 -24.32 -2.05
C ARG A 279 -23.11 -22.96 -2.00
N LEU A 280 -23.87 -21.88 -1.80
CA LEU A 280 -23.33 -20.54 -1.75
C LEU A 280 -22.67 -20.27 -0.41
N ILE A 281 -21.43 -19.80 -0.46
CA ILE A 281 -20.67 -19.38 0.71
C ILE A 281 -20.70 -17.84 0.75
N PRO A 282 -21.20 -17.24 1.84
CA PRO A 282 -21.29 -15.79 1.93
C PRO A 282 -19.90 -15.12 1.89
N TRP A 283 -19.76 -14.10 1.02
CA TRP A 283 -18.60 -13.26 0.91
C TRP A 283 -18.94 -11.83 1.35
N PHE A 284 -18.38 -11.42 2.49
CA PHE A 284 -18.63 -10.10 3.07
C PHE A 284 -17.63 -9.07 2.55
N PRO A 285 -18.12 -7.87 2.12
CA PRO A 285 -17.29 -6.80 1.62
C PRO A 285 -16.47 -6.13 2.74
N ALA A 286 -15.45 -5.35 2.34
CA ALA A 286 -14.55 -4.68 3.29
C ALA A 286 -15.23 -3.56 4.08
N VAL A 287 -16.17 -2.84 3.47
CA VAL A 287 -16.80 -1.67 4.07
C VAL A 287 -18.26 -1.97 4.40
N LEU A 288 -18.53 -2.11 5.70
CA LEU A 288 -19.88 -2.23 6.27
C LEU A 288 -19.96 -1.32 7.48
N ILE A 289 -20.86 -0.33 7.46
CA ILE A 289 -20.92 0.72 8.48
C ILE A 289 -22.35 0.86 9.03
N GLY A 290 -22.45 0.91 10.36
CA GLY A 290 -23.73 1.13 11.07
C GLY A 290 -24.75 0.05 10.73
N LYS A 291 -25.93 0.43 10.29
CA LYS A 291 -27.03 -0.50 9.97
C LYS A 291 -26.67 -1.58 8.94
N ASP A 292 -25.74 -1.33 8.04
CA ASP A 292 -25.30 -2.34 7.09
C ASP A 292 -24.44 -3.42 7.78
N TYR A 293 -23.68 -3.05 8.82
CA TYR A 293 -23.01 -4.02 9.69
C TYR A 293 -24.02 -4.85 10.50
N ASP A 294 -25.05 -4.21 11.07
CA ASP A 294 -26.10 -4.91 11.82
C ASP A 294 -26.83 -5.95 10.93
N GLU A 295 -27.11 -5.60 9.68
CA GLU A 295 -27.70 -6.53 8.72
C GLU A 295 -26.77 -7.68 8.34
N ALA A 296 -25.46 -7.43 8.21
CA ALA A 296 -24.48 -8.50 8.01
C ALA A 296 -24.47 -9.49 9.16
N VAL A 297 -24.54 -9.00 10.40
CA VAL A 297 -24.65 -9.86 11.61
C VAL A 297 -25.95 -10.66 11.60
N LYS A 298 -27.08 -10.09 11.19
CA LYS A 298 -28.36 -10.83 11.04
C LYS A 298 -28.26 -11.95 10.02
N ILE A 299 -27.52 -11.75 8.90
CA ILE A 299 -27.27 -12.84 7.94
C ILE A 299 -26.56 -14.00 8.63
N LEU A 300 -25.54 -13.74 9.45
CA LEU A 300 -24.84 -14.79 10.20
C LEU A 300 -25.80 -15.54 11.14
N ASP A 301 -26.70 -14.81 11.85
CA ASP A 301 -27.66 -15.40 12.78
C ASP A 301 -28.72 -16.27 12.12
N GLN A 302 -29.21 -15.86 10.95
CA GLN A 302 -30.34 -16.51 10.29
C GLN A 302 -29.90 -17.60 9.32
N VAL A 303 -28.83 -17.37 8.53
CA VAL A 303 -28.32 -18.35 7.58
C VAL A 303 -27.46 -19.42 8.25
N LYS A 304 -26.71 -19.05 9.31
CA LYS A 304 -25.79 -19.95 10.04
C LYS A 304 -24.89 -20.75 9.09
N PRO A 305 -24.16 -20.07 8.19
CA PRO A 305 -23.31 -20.77 7.24
C PRO A 305 -22.19 -21.51 7.97
N LYS A 306 -21.72 -22.62 7.43
CA LYS A 306 -20.57 -23.35 7.99
C LYS A 306 -19.29 -22.54 7.91
N ARG A 307 -19.15 -21.77 6.84
CA ARG A 307 -17.95 -20.98 6.52
C ARG A 307 -18.36 -19.70 5.79
N ILE A 308 -17.58 -18.64 6.01
CA ILE A 308 -17.69 -17.38 5.27
C ILE A 308 -16.31 -16.92 4.77
N VAL A 309 -16.30 -16.05 3.78
CA VAL A 309 -15.14 -15.18 3.49
C VAL A 309 -15.47 -13.78 3.96
N SER A 310 -14.58 -13.18 4.73
CA SER A 310 -14.77 -11.80 5.20
C SER A 310 -13.58 -10.92 4.86
N ASN A 311 -13.86 -9.75 4.30
CA ASN A 311 -12.92 -8.66 4.12
C ASN A 311 -13.08 -7.59 5.22
N ASN A 312 -13.93 -7.85 6.22
CA ASN A 312 -14.24 -6.97 7.34
C ASN A 312 -13.98 -7.70 8.66
N THR A 313 -13.05 -7.18 9.46
CA THR A 313 -12.65 -7.82 10.73
C THR A 313 -13.77 -7.84 11.76
N GLY A 314 -14.68 -6.86 11.75
CA GLY A 314 -15.85 -6.84 12.65
C GLY A 314 -16.80 -8.00 12.33
N VAL A 315 -17.09 -8.28 11.05
CA VAL A 315 -17.89 -9.43 10.64
C VAL A 315 -17.17 -10.74 10.96
N ALA A 316 -15.85 -10.78 10.78
CA ALA A 316 -15.04 -11.94 11.15
C ALA A 316 -15.16 -12.25 12.66
N LEU A 317 -15.05 -11.24 13.52
CA LEU A 317 -15.25 -11.41 14.96
C LEU A 317 -16.66 -11.91 15.28
N ALA A 318 -17.69 -11.31 14.68
CA ALA A 318 -19.08 -11.76 14.85
C ALA A 318 -19.29 -13.22 14.41
N ALA A 319 -18.57 -13.68 13.38
CA ALA A 319 -18.61 -15.08 12.95
C ALA A 319 -17.95 -16.01 13.97
N VAL A 320 -16.79 -15.63 14.51
CA VAL A 320 -16.08 -16.38 15.55
C VAL A 320 -16.96 -16.55 16.80
N GLU A 321 -17.63 -15.50 17.26
CA GLU A 321 -18.53 -15.53 18.40
C GLU A 321 -19.71 -16.50 18.21
N ARG A 322 -20.05 -16.81 16.95
CA ARG A 322 -21.11 -17.74 16.55
C ARG A 322 -20.63 -19.15 16.19
N GLY A 323 -19.33 -19.40 16.33
CA GLY A 323 -18.73 -20.67 15.94
C GLY A 323 -18.74 -20.94 14.43
N ILE A 324 -18.80 -19.87 13.61
CA ILE A 324 -18.75 -19.94 12.16
C ILE A 324 -17.29 -19.83 11.71
N ASP A 325 -16.83 -20.79 10.91
CA ASP A 325 -15.49 -20.71 10.32
C ASP A 325 -15.39 -19.54 9.34
N TRP A 326 -14.24 -18.85 9.34
CA TRP A 326 -14.04 -17.76 8.41
C TRP A 326 -12.67 -17.79 7.74
N ILE A 327 -12.62 -17.24 6.53
CA ILE A 327 -11.43 -17.06 5.72
C ILE A 327 -11.22 -15.56 5.51
N ALA A 328 -9.99 -15.11 5.70
CA ALA A 328 -9.58 -13.74 5.47
C ALA A 328 -9.52 -13.45 3.97
N GLY A 329 -10.37 -12.54 3.49
CA GLY A 329 -10.48 -12.17 2.09
C GLY A 329 -9.30 -11.29 1.60
N PRO A 330 -9.16 -11.11 0.27
CA PRO A 330 -8.01 -10.44 -0.33
C PRO A 330 -7.84 -8.97 0.10
N PHE A 331 -8.93 -8.27 0.46
CA PHE A 331 -8.85 -6.87 0.92
C PHE A 331 -8.32 -6.72 2.35
N LEU A 332 -8.07 -7.80 3.09
CA LEU A 332 -7.30 -7.75 4.34
C LEU A 332 -5.79 -7.70 4.08
N ASN A 333 -5.38 -7.79 2.83
CA ASN A 333 -4.01 -7.58 2.34
C ASN A 333 -2.95 -8.34 3.12
N THR A 334 -3.08 -9.66 3.18
CA THR A 334 -2.18 -10.54 3.91
C THR A 334 -0.88 -10.75 3.14
N THR A 335 0.20 -10.13 3.59
CA THR A 335 1.48 -10.05 2.86
C THR A 335 2.62 -10.83 3.51
N ASN A 336 2.45 -11.34 4.74
CA ASN A 336 3.54 -11.98 5.47
C ASN A 336 3.05 -13.06 6.45
N SER A 337 3.98 -13.89 6.87
CA SER A 337 3.72 -15.06 7.73
C SER A 337 3.18 -14.69 9.13
N TYR A 338 3.61 -13.58 9.70
CA TYR A 338 3.13 -13.17 11.03
C TYR A 338 1.70 -12.67 10.99
N ALA A 339 1.28 -12.03 9.89
CA ALA A 339 -0.12 -11.67 9.68
C ALA A 339 -1.01 -12.93 9.65
N LEU A 340 -0.57 -14.01 8.99
CA LEU A 340 -1.29 -15.29 8.98
C LEU A 340 -1.39 -15.90 10.36
N LEU A 341 -0.29 -15.89 11.11
CA LEU A 341 -0.24 -16.41 12.47
C LEU A 341 -1.17 -15.63 13.41
N THR A 342 -1.15 -14.30 13.34
CA THR A 342 -2.06 -13.45 14.10
C THR A 342 -3.53 -13.69 13.75
N LEU A 343 -3.86 -13.83 12.47
CA LEU A 343 -5.22 -14.14 12.03
C LEU A 343 -5.69 -15.48 12.62
N GLN A 344 -4.81 -16.49 12.66
CA GLN A 344 -5.14 -17.78 13.24
C GLN A 344 -5.26 -17.74 14.76
N GLU A 345 -4.24 -17.22 15.46
CA GLU A 345 -4.12 -17.29 16.90
C GLU A 345 -5.09 -16.35 17.62
N GLU A 346 -5.22 -15.11 17.13
CA GLU A 346 -6.02 -14.08 17.78
C GLU A 346 -7.48 -14.02 17.27
N LEU A 347 -7.70 -14.38 16.00
CA LEU A 347 -9.02 -14.26 15.37
C LEU A 347 -9.61 -15.60 14.93
N ASN A 348 -9.01 -16.73 15.30
CA ASN A 348 -9.48 -18.09 14.97
C ASN A 348 -9.79 -18.27 13.46
N CYS A 349 -9.04 -17.56 12.60
CA CYS A 349 -9.16 -17.64 11.16
C CYS A 349 -8.72 -19.01 10.65
N LYS A 350 -9.42 -19.58 9.65
CA LYS A 350 -9.12 -20.91 9.12
C LYS A 350 -8.31 -20.88 7.82
N GLY A 351 -8.16 -19.72 7.22
CA GLY A 351 -7.39 -19.54 5.99
C GLY A 351 -7.38 -18.09 5.55
N ALA A 352 -6.48 -17.75 4.65
CA ALA A 352 -6.35 -16.39 4.14
C ALA A 352 -5.96 -16.36 2.66
N PHE A 353 -6.45 -15.35 1.98
CA PHE A 353 -5.94 -14.97 0.67
C PHE A 353 -4.58 -14.29 0.84
N ILE A 354 -3.59 -14.80 0.13
CA ILE A 354 -2.30 -14.14 0.02
C ILE A 354 -2.44 -12.96 -0.95
N SER A 355 -1.90 -11.83 -0.58
CA SER A 355 -1.99 -10.60 -1.38
C SER A 355 -1.37 -10.76 -2.77
N ASN A 356 -2.06 -10.25 -3.79
CA ASN A 356 -1.54 -10.15 -5.15
C ASN A 356 -0.52 -8.99 -5.33
N GLU A 357 -0.29 -8.19 -4.29
CA GLU A 357 0.63 -7.06 -4.32
C GLU A 357 2.09 -7.44 -3.99
N ILE A 358 2.32 -8.69 -3.54
CA ILE A 358 3.66 -9.21 -3.26
C ILE A 358 4.16 -10.08 -4.41
N ASN A 359 5.49 -10.05 -4.62
CA ASN A 359 6.11 -10.80 -5.70
C ASN A 359 6.29 -12.29 -5.38
N LYS A 360 6.63 -13.07 -6.41
CA LYS A 360 6.81 -14.53 -6.31
C LYS A 360 7.83 -14.95 -5.25
N GLN A 361 8.91 -14.18 -5.05
CA GLN A 361 9.90 -14.50 -4.03
C GLN A 361 9.35 -14.31 -2.62
N GLN A 362 8.56 -13.26 -2.40
CA GLN A 362 7.87 -13.03 -1.13
C GLN A 362 6.83 -14.11 -0.86
N ILE A 363 6.04 -14.50 -1.87
CA ILE A 363 5.08 -15.60 -1.79
C ILE A 363 5.78 -16.91 -1.38
N ARG A 364 6.90 -17.25 -2.02
CA ARG A 364 7.72 -18.44 -1.71
C ARG A 364 8.15 -18.49 -0.23
N ASN A 365 8.37 -17.31 0.36
CA ASN A 365 8.84 -17.19 1.74
C ASN A 365 7.73 -17.22 2.79
N ILE A 366 6.46 -17.22 2.37
CA ILE A 366 5.34 -17.34 3.30
C ILE A 366 5.44 -18.66 4.08
N ALA A 367 5.40 -18.56 5.40
CA ALA A 367 5.26 -19.70 6.29
C ALA A 367 3.77 -19.87 6.62
N ARG A 368 3.21 -21.01 6.18
CA ARG A 368 1.84 -21.40 6.50
C ARG A 368 1.76 -21.77 7.98
N PRO A 369 0.79 -21.26 8.75
CA PRO A 369 0.48 -21.80 10.08
C PRO A 369 -0.07 -23.23 9.99
N GLU A 370 -0.02 -23.97 11.09
CA GLU A 370 -0.56 -25.33 11.15
C GLU A 370 -2.07 -25.33 10.95
N ASN A 371 -2.60 -26.27 10.15
CA ASN A 371 -4.04 -26.42 9.87
C ASN A 371 -4.69 -25.14 9.29
N PHE A 372 -3.94 -24.35 8.52
CA PHE A 372 -4.38 -23.08 7.95
C PHE A 372 -4.38 -23.14 6.42
N LYS A 373 -5.47 -22.73 5.78
CA LYS A 373 -5.59 -22.72 4.32
C LYS A 373 -4.96 -21.46 3.71
N LEU A 374 -4.20 -21.64 2.63
CA LEU A 374 -3.72 -20.53 1.80
C LEU A 374 -4.50 -20.50 0.49
N LEU A 375 -5.03 -19.34 0.17
CA LEU A 375 -5.78 -19.06 -1.04
C LEU A 375 -5.06 -18.00 -1.87
N TYR A 376 -5.21 -18.05 -3.19
CA TYR A 376 -4.65 -17.03 -4.07
C TYR A 376 -5.60 -16.71 -5.22
N SER A 377 -5.78 -15.42 -5.50
CA SER A 377 -6.60 -14.99 -6.64
C SER A 377 -5.78 -15.05 -7.92
N ILE A 378 -6.21 -15.89 -8.86
CA ILE A 378 -5.56 -16.04 -10.17
C ILE A 378 -6.24 -15.20 -11.26
N TYR A 379 -7.49 -14.79 -11.04
CA TYR A 379 -8.22 -13.91 -11.94
C TYR A 379 -9.17 -13.00 -11.16
N HIS A 380 -9.05 -11.69 -11.37
CA HIS A 380 -9.99 -10.70 -10.84
C HIS A 380 -9.89 -9.36 -11.57
N PRO A 381 -10.95 -8.53 -11.54
CA PRO A 381 -10.86 -7.12 -11.92
C PRO A 381 -9.97 -6.36 -10.93
N ILE A 382 -9.01 -5.58 -11.43
CA ILE A 382 -8.09 -4.83 -10.57
C ILE A 382 -8.79 -3.58 -10.03
N LEU A 383 -9.11 -3.59 -8.75
CA LEU A 383 -9.65 -2.43 -8.05
C LEU A 383 -8.53 -1.43 -7.74
N MET A 384 -8.59 -0.24 -8.33
CA MET A 384 -7.59 0.81 -8.14
C MET A 384 -7.92 1.75 -6.98
N MET A 385 -9.20 2.13 -6.85
CA MET A 385 -9.62 3.12 -5.87
C MET A 385 -11.09 2.94 -5.48
N VAL A 386 -11.36 3.15 -4.20
CA VAL A 386 -12.72 3.30 -3.65
C VAL A 386 -12.84 4.70 -3.07
N SER A 387 -13.92 5.42 -3.35
CA SER A 387 -14.12 6.79 -2.87
C SER A 387 -15.49 6.97 -2.25
N ARG A 388 -15.58 7.80 -1.21
CA ARG A 388 -16.87 8.28 -0.69
C ARG A 388 -17.46 9.42 -1.52
N GLN A 389 -16.67 10.02 -2.38
CA GLN A 389 -17.12 11.08 -3.28
C GLN A 389 -17.79 10.48 -4.52
N CYS A 390 -18.87 11.10 -4.98
CA CYS A 390 -19.62 10.62 -6.12
C CYS A 390 -18.98 11.10 -7.44
N PHE A 391 -18.26 10.22 -8.12
CA PHE A 391 -17.69 10.54 -9.44
C PHE A 391 -18.76 10.81 -10.51
N PHE A 392 -19.97 10.27 -10.38
CA PHE A 392 -21.04 10.46 -11.36
C PHE A 392 -21.56 11.88 -11.43
N GLN A 393 -21.39 12.69 -10.39
CA GLN A 393 -21.75 14.11 -10.44
C GLN A 393 -20.91 14.85 -11.48
N GLN A 394 -19.65 14.46 -11.65
CA GLN A 394 -18.74 15.09 -12.61
C GLN A 394 -18.73 14.41 -13.96
N THR A 395 -18.74 13.09 -13.99
CA THR A 395 -18.52 12.32 -15.22
C THR A 395 -19.76 12.16 -16.08
N VAL A 396 -20.96 12.05 -15.47
CA VAL A 396 -22.23 11.84 -16.21
C VAL A 396 -23.23 12.97 -16.01
N GLY A 397 -22.80 14.13 -15.53
CA GLY A 397 -23.66 15.33 -15.40
C GLY A 397 -24.83 15.14 -14.43
N CYS A 398 -24.64 14.42 -13.32
CA CYS A 398 -25.67 14.31 -12.30
C CYS A 398 -25.92 15.69 -11.65
N LYS A 399 -27.19 16.15 -11.70
CA LYS A 399 -27.60 17.49 -11.22
C LYS A 399 -27.85 17.54 -9.70
N LYS A 400 -27.72 16.43 -8.97
CA LYS A 400 -27.95 16.43 -7.52
C LYS A 400 -26.80 17.19 -6.83
N PRO A 401 -27.11 18.09 -5.89
CA PRO A 401 -26.08 18.90 -5.21
C PRO A 401 -25.23 18.09 -4.24
N SER A 402 -25.78 17.01 -3.65
CA SER A 402 -25.12 16.18 -2.67
C SER A 402 -25.45 14.69 -2.84
N ILE A 403 -24.69 13.82 -2.17
CA ILE A 403 -25.02 12.40 -2.08
C ILE A 403 -26.13 12.24 -1.03
N GLU A 404 -27.27 11.77 -1.46
CA GLU A 404 -28.44 11.50 -0.62
C GLU A 404 -28.61 9.99 -0.37
N ALA A 405 -29.42 9.64 0.63
CA ALA A 405 -29.78 8.23 0.88
C ALA A 405 -30.37 7.54 -0.35
N GLY A 406 -31.18 8.27 -1.15
CA GLY A 406 -31.71 7.77 -2.42
C GLY A 406 -30.64 7.46 -3.47
N CYS A 407 -29.50 8.17 -3.46
CA CYS A 407 -28.39 7.87 -4.37
C CYS A 407 -27.77 6.50 -4.04
N MET A 408 -27.67 6.17 -2.76
CA MET A 408 -27.15 4.88 -2.32
C MET A 408 -28.07 3.71 -2.68
N LEU A 409 -29.38 3.98 -2.74
CA LEU A 409 -30.41 2.96 -2.93
C LEU A 409 -30.76 2.71 -4.40
N SER A 410 -30.79 3.75 -5.23
CA SER A 410 -31.42 3.70 -6.55
C SER A 410 -30.54 4.14 -7.71
N CYS A 411 -29.33 4.62 -7.48
CA CYS A 411 -28.47 5.01 -8.58
C CYS A 411 -27.79 3.78 -9.20
N GLU A 412 -28.08 3.53 -10.46
CA GLU A 412 -27.51 2.44 -11.27
C GLU A 412 -26.53 2.97 -12.32
N LYS A 413 -26.02 4.20 -12.12
CA LYS A 413 -25.11 4.81 -13.08
C LYS A 413 -23.78 4.09 -13.08
N ALA A 414 -23.27 3.79 -14.27
CA ALA A 414 -21.92 3.35 -14.55
C ALA A 414 -21.31 4.27 -15.60
N THR A 415 -20.02 4.41 -15.64
CA THR A 415 -19.29 5.23 -16.62
C THR A 415 -17.85 4.80 -16.70
N THR A 416 -17.10 5.42 -17.61
CA THR A 416 -15.66 5.32 -17.70
C THR A 416 -15.01 6.69 -17.53
N ILE A 417 -13.80 6.70 -16.99
CA ILE A 417 -12.95 7.88 -16.94
C ILE A 417 -11.75 7.59 -17.84
N THR A 418 -11.53 8.43 -18.84
CA THR A 418 -10.40 8.27 -19.76
C THR A 418 -9.27 9.22 -19.35
N ASN A 419 -8.07 8.69 -19.20
CA ASN A 419 -6.89 9.49 -18.89
C ASN A 419 -6.35 10.19 -20.15
N VAL A 420 -5.33 11.03 -19.97
CA VAL A 420 -4.70 11.80 -21.07
C VAL A 420 -3.99 10.92 -22.13
N LYS A 421 -3.76 9.65 -21.82
CA LYS A 421 -3.17 8.66 -22.73
C LYS A 421 -4.23 7.85 -23.49
N GLY A 422 -5.52 8.14 -23.28
CA GLY A 422 -6.61 7.42 -23.93
C GLY A 422 -7.03 6.11 -23.23
N ILE A 423 -6.45 5.77 -22.08
CA ILE A 423 -6.81 4.57 -21.32
C ILE A 423 -8.09 4.87 -20.51
N SER A 424 -9.08 3.99 -20.62
CA SER A 424 -10.39 4.13 -19.98
C SER A 424 -10.54 3.22 -18.78
N PHE A 425 -10.81 3.80 -17.62
CA PHE A 425 -11.03 3.13 -16.35
C PHE A 425 -12.51 3.04 -16.04
N ALA A 426 -13.00 1.86 -15.74
CA ALA A 426 -14.40 1.66 -15.38
C ALA A 426 -14.70 2.26 -13.99
N VAL A 427 -15.79 3.00 -13.90
CA VAL A 427 -16.32 3.52 -12.64
C VAL A 427 -17.62 2.79 -12.33
N ASP A 428 -17.57 1.92 -11.33
CA ASP A 428 -18.75 1.20 -10.86
C ASP A 428 -19.25 1.79 -9.53
N LYS A 429 -20.56 1.84 -9.39
CA LYS A 429 -21.19 2.24 -8.16
C LYS A 429 -21.51 1.04 -7.30
N GLN A 430 -20.83 0.96 -6.19
CA GLN A 430 -21.18 0.00 -5.16
C GLN A 430 -22.43 0.47 -4.40
N LYS A 431 -23.27 -0.47 -3.98
CA LYS A 431 -24.56 -0.17 -3.32
C LYS A 431 -24.41 0.59 -2.00
N GLY A 432 -23.25 0.54 -1.37
CA GLY A 432 -22.90 1.29 -0.16
C GLY A 432 -22.63 2.79 -0.36
N GLY A 433 -22.77 3.32 -1.58
CA GLY A 433 -22.46 4.71 -1.88
C GLY A 433 -20.98 5.01 -2.08
N TYR A 434 -20.18 3.98 -2.30
CA TYR A 434 -18.75 4.05 -2.54
C TYR A 434 -18.46 3.66 -3.99
N PRO A 435 -18.38 4.63 -4.94
CA PRO A 435 -17.98 4.30 -6.30
C PRO A 435 -16.54 3.78 -6.31
N SER A 436 -16.32 2.78 -7.15
CA SER A 436 -15.03 2.12 -7.32
C SER A 436 -14.51 2.39 -8.71
N ILE A 437 -13.20 2.59 -8.84
CA ILE A 437 -12.51 2.71 -10.12
C ILE A 437 -11.69 1.46 -10.33
N TYR A 438 -11.89 0.82 -11.47
CA TYR A 438 -11.18 -0.38 -11.87
C TYR A 438 -10.21 -0.09 -13.00
N ASN A 439 -9.12 -0.84 -13.03
CA ASN A 439 -8.16 -0.79 -14.13
C ASN A 439 -8.80 -1.25 -15.44
N ASP A 440 -8.23 -0.82 -16.55
CA ASP A 440 -8.56 -1.33 -17.88
C ASP A 440 -8.13 -2.79 -18.04
N GLU A 441 -7.00 -3.14 -17.46
CA GLU A 441 -6.47 -4.50 -17.41
C GLU A 441 -7.14 -5.34 -16.31
N GLN A 442 -7.29 -6.64 -16.57
CA GLN A 442 -7.66 -7.64 -15.57
C GLN A 442 -6.41 -8.27 -14.97
N PHE A 443 -6.46 -8.66 -13.72
CA PHE A 443 -5.42 -9.53 -13.17
C PHE A 443 -5.64 -10.96 -13.69
N LEU A 444 -4.62 -11.53 -14.32
CA LEU A 444 -4.61 -12.94 -14.74
C LEU A 444 -3.21 -13.49 -14.51
N ASN A 445 -3.06 -14.40 -13.54
CA ASN A 445 -1.80 -15.03 -13.21
C ASN A 445 -1.92 -16.55 -13.23
N LEU A 446 -1.51 -17.15 -14.32
CA LEU A 446 -1.49 -18.61 -14.49
C LEU A 446 -0.14 -19.20 -14.09
N ASP A 447 0.93 -18.39 -14.07
CA ASP A 447 2.28 -18.85 -13.75
C ASP A 447 2.37 -19.34 -12.30
N ILE A 448 1.62 -18.76 -11.38
CA ILE A 448 1.59 -19.20 -9.98
C ILE A 448 1.06 -20.63 -9.81
N VAL A 449 0.20 -21.08 -10.73
CA VAL A 449 -0.33 -22.46 -10.72
C VAL A 449 0.79 -23.45 -11.04
N GLU A 450 1.71 -23.10 -11.93
CA GLU A 450 2.89 -23.92 -12.22
C GLU A 450 3.97 -23.77 -11.11
N ASP A 451 4.27 -22.55 -10.70
CA ASP A 451 5.36 -22.24 -9.78
C ASP A 451 5.08 -22.73 -8.34
N TYR A 452 3.88 -22.51 -7.83
CA TYR A 452 3.58 -22.64 -6.39
C TYR A 452 2.26 -23.36 -6.06
N ARG A 453 1.75 -24.22 -6.94
CA ARG A 453 0.57 -25.04 -6.68
C ARG A 453 0.62 -25.79 -5.33
N HIS A 454 1.80 -26.24 -4.96
CA HIS A 454 2.03 -26.94 -3.69
C HIS A 454 1.85 -26.06 -2.45
N LEU A 455 1.87 -24.72 -2.61
CA LEU A 455 1.65 -23.78 -1.51
C LEU A 455 0.17 -23.48 -1.27
N PHE A 456 -0.71 -23.61 -2.27
CA PHE A 456 -2.08 -23.15 -2.17
C PHE A 456 -3.07 -24.31 -2.09
N ASP A 457 -4.04 -24.18 -1.17
CA ASP A 457 -5.17 -25.10 -1.06
C ASP A 457 -6.23 -24.78 -2.11
N GLU A 458 -6.32 -23.50 -2.49
CA GLU A 458 -7.40 -23.01 -3.33
C GLU A 458 -6.93 -21.88 -4.23
N PHE A 459 -7.22 -21.97 -5.53
CA PHE A 459 -7.10 -20.86 -6.47
C PHE A 459 -8.46 -20.24 -6.73
N PHE A 460 -8.50 -18.93 -6.77
CA PHE A 460 -9.73 -18.16 -6.79
C PHE A 460 -9.89 -17.34 -8.07
N VAL A 461 -11.12 -17.32 -8.60
CA VAL A 461 -11.54 -16.62 -9.81
C VAL A 461 -12.72 -15.70 -9.49
N ASP A 462 -12.55 -14.40 -9.67
CA ASP A 462 -13.61 -13.40 -9.48
C ASP A 462 -14.37 -13.17 -10.79
N LEU A 463 -15.57 -13.73 -10.91
CA LEU A 463 -16.48 -13.56 -12.05
C LEU A 463 -17.52 -12.45 -11.84
N THR A 464 -17.28 -11.53 -10.92
CA THR A 464 -18.19 -10.39 -10.73
C THR A 464 -18.10 -9.43 -11.91
N ASN A 465 -19.25 -9.01 -12.42
CA ASN A 465 -19.31 -8.04 -13.51
C ASN A 465 -19.10 -6.63 -12.95
N ILE A 466 -18.20 -5.88 -13.58
CA ILE A 466 -18.10 -4.44 -13.35
C ILE A 466 -19.06 -3.76 -14.32
N GLY A 467 -19.95 -2.92 -13.81
CA GLY A 467 -21.00 -2.23 -14.58
C GLY A 467 -20.50 -1.15 -15.55
N SER A 468 -19.35 -1.35 -16.20
CA SER A 468 -18.89 -0.49 -17.29
C SER A 468 -19.52 -0.97 -18.59
N GLY A 469 -20.51 -0.31 -19.12
CA GLY A 469 -21.21 -0.69 -20.36
C GLY A 469 -20.35 -0.82 -21.62
N SER A 470 -19.03 -0.96 -21.51
CA SER A 470 -18.06 -0.96 -22.62
C SER A 470 -17.34 -2.30 -22.87
N LYS A 471 -17.41 -3.28 -21.96
CA LYS A 471 -16.77 -4.59 -22.18
C LYS A 471 -17.83 -5.65 -22.49
N ALA A 472 -17.54 -6.48 -23.50
CA ALA A 472 -18.35 -7.65 -23.80
C ALA A 472 -18.44 -8.54 -22.55
N GLU A 473 -19.62 -9.09 -22.26
CA GLU A 473 -19.80 -10.03 -21.17
C GLU A 473 -19.04 -11.32 -21.52
N LEU A 474 -18.07 -11.69 -20.67
CA LEU A 474 -17.29 -12.91 -20.85
C LEU A 474 -18.17 -14.14 -20.62
N ASP A 475 -17.96 -15.19 -21.40
CA ASP A 475 -18.59 -16.48 -21.17
C ASP A 475 -18.03 -17.12 -19.89
N LYS A 476 -18.78 -16.99 -18.78
CA LYS A 476 -18.37 -17.48 -17.47
C LYS A 476 -18.25 -18.99 -17.41
N VAL A 477 -19.06 -19.71 -18.18
CA VAL A 477 -19.01 -21.18 -18.24
C VAL A 477 -17.71 -21.62 -18.88
N ALA A 478 -17.37 -21.04 -20.04
CA ALA A 478 -16.12 -21.34 -20.73
C ALA A 478 -14.90 -20.95 -19.87
N LEU A 479 -14.94 -19.80 -19.17
CA LEU A 479 -13.87 -19.40 -18.25
C LEU A 479 -13.66 -20.43 -17.15
N ILE A 480 -14.71 -20.89 -16.48
CA ILE A 480 -14.64 -21.90 -15.42
C ILE A 480 -13.99 -23.17 -15.96
N GLN A 481 -14.49 -23.68 -17.10
CA GLN A 481 -13.96 -24.91 -17.73
C GLN A 481 -12.48 -24.80 -18.05
N HIS A 482 -12.02 -23.64 -18.56
CA HIS A 482 -10.60 -23.44 -18.85
C HIS A 482 -9.75 -23.31 -17.58
N PHE A 483 -10.22 -22.65 -16.51
CA PHE A 483 -9.51 -22.63 -15.23
C PHE A 483 -9.41 -24.01 -14.61
N GLU A 484 -10.46 -24.80 -14.66
CA GLU A 484 -10.44 -26.21 -14.21
C GLU A 484 -9.45 -27.04 -15.04
N ALA A 485 -9.42 -26.85 -16.36
CA ALA A 485 -8.46 -27.50 -17.26
C ALA A 485 -7.00 -27.13 -16.92
N VAL A 486 -6.72 -25.85 -16.62
CA VAL A 486 -5.39 -25.40 -16.13
C VAL A 486 -5.01 -26.15 -14.85
N LEU A 487 -5.94 -26.26 -13.90
CA LEU A 487 -5.70 -27.00 -12.65
C LEU A 487 -5.55 -28.51 -12.91
N ALA A 488 -6.16 -29.06 -13.93
CA ALA A 488 -5.96 -30.45 -14.37
C ALA A 488 -4.64 -30.68 -15.13
N GLY A 489 -3.91 -29.61 -15.45
CA GLY A 489 -2.62 -29.66 -16.14
C GLY A 489 -2.71 -29.62 -17.67
N ASP A 490 -3.84 -29.18 -18.22
CA ASP A 490 -4.01 -28.97 -19.66
C ASP A 490 -3.05 -27.87 -20.14
N LYS A 491 -2.34 -28.14 -21.25
CA LYS A 491 -1.32 -27.23 -21.80
C LYS A 491 -1.88 -26.20 -22.79
N VAL A 492 -3.12 -26.38 -23.25
CA VAL A 492 -3.80 -25.48 -24.19
C VAL A 492 -4.63 -24.43 -23.47
N ALA A 493 -5.25 -24.81 -22.36
CA ALA A 493 -6.14 -23.94 -21.59
C ALA A 493 -5.53 -22.58 -21.19
N PRO A 494 -4.23 -22.46 -20.81
CA PRO A 494 -3.62 -21.16 -20.54
C PRO A 494 -3.64 -20.18 -21.74
N ALA A 495 -3.40 -20.68 -22.94
CA ALA A 495 -3.45 -19.86 -24.16
C ALA A 495 -4.88 -19.37 -24.46
N LEU A 496 -5.87 -20.24 -24.29
CA LEU A 496 -7.28 -19.89 -24.46
C LEU A 496 -7.74 -18.84 -23.43
N LEU A 497 -7.34 -18.97 -22.17
CA LEU A 497 -7.63 -17.96 -21.15
C LEU A 497 -7.01 -16.59 -21.46
N ASN A 498 -5.76 -16.56 -21.93
CA ASN A 498 -5.11 -15.30 -22.34
C ASN A 498 -5.80 -14.67 -23.56
N GLU A 499 -6.38 -15.48 -24.47
CA GLU A 499 -7.15 -14.99 -25.60
C GLU A 499 -8.53 -14.46 -25.17
N MET A 500 -9.21 -15.14 -24.25
CA MET A 500 -10.51 -14.73 -23.72
C MET A 500 -10.41 -13.47 -22.85
N VAL A 501 -9.35 -13.38 -22.04
CA VAL A 501 -9.10 -12.22 -21.15
C VAL A 501 -8.13 -11.28 -21.85
N THR A 502 -8.61 -10.62 -22.90
CA THR A 502 -7.82 -9.60 -23.60
C THR A 502 -7.54 -8.41 -22.69
N VAL A 503 -6.30 -7.95 -22.63
CA VAL A 503 -5.75 -6.93 -21.73
C VAL A 503 -5.71 -7.41 -20.29
N SER A 504 -4.73 -8.26 -19.98
CA SER A 504 -4.46 -8.73 -18.63
C SER A 504 -3.02 -8.45 -18.20
N THR A 505 -2.80 -8.44 -16.89
CA THR A 505 -1.48 -8.24 -16.29
C THR A 505 -1.32 -9.09 -15.03
N HIS A 506 -0.08 -9.49 -14.75
CA HIS A 506 0.37 -10.03 -13.47
C HIS A 506 1.74 -9.44 -13.07
N ALA A 507 2.01 -8.21 -13.52
CA ALA A 507 3.31 -7.56 -13.32
C ALA A 507 3.73 -7.51 -11.84
N GLN A 508 2.79 -7.38 -10.90
CA GLN A 508 3.08 -7.40 -9.46
C GLN A 508 3.66 -8.74 -8.99
N TYR A 509 3.23 -9.85 -9.59
CA TYR A 509 3.78 -11.16 -9.27
C TYR A 509 5.28 -11.27 -9.56
N GLU A 510 5.75 -10.64 -10.62
CA GLU A 510 7.16 -10.61 -10.97
C GLU A 510 7.95 -9.56 -10.19
N GLN A 511 7.41 -8.36 -10.04
CA GLN A 511 8.16 -7.19 -9.56
C GLN A 511 7.83 -6.82 -8.11
N GLY A 512 6.62 -7.14 -7.62
CA GLY A 512 6.04 -6.56 -6.40
C GLY A 512 5.56 -5.13 -6.63
N LEU A 513 5.10 -4.49 -5.58
CA LEU A 513 4.79 -3.05 -5.57
C LEU A 513 6.01 -2.24 -5.19
#